data_c0ac5e369a9df2ed726a084e67351b38
#
_entry.id   c0ac5e369a9df2ed726a084e67351b38
#
_cell.length_a   1.000
_cell.length_b   1.000
_cell.length_c   1.000
_cell.angle_alpha   90.00
_cell.angle_beta   90.00
_cell.angle_gamma   90.00
#
_symmetry.space_group_name_H-M   'P 1'
#
loop_
_entity.id
_entity.type
_entity.pdbx_description
1 polymer ?
#
loop_
_entity_poly.entity_id
_entity_poly.type
_entity_poly.pdbx_seq_one_letter_code
_entity_poly.pdbx_strand_id
1 'polypeptide(L)'
;MVLDQIRLGEPISIYKTVQRHDVMEFCNLTGDYNPIHVDSGVVHGLLLASYVSRLIGMKMPGNGAIIATMNLGFHHPAHVGDDLEIIVTPVEKSVAAHSVVLDILIKKDGVSLVTGESVVKCP
;
A
#
# COMPACT_ATOMS: atom_id res chain seq x y z
N MET A 1 13.68 5.50 8.56
CA MET A 1 14.09 5.27 9.96
C MET A 1 14.84 3.96 10.08
N VAL A 2 15.79 3.93 10.99
CA VAL A 2 16.50 2.69 11.28
C VAL A 2 15.64 1.79 12.17
N LEU A 3 16.02 0.52 12.22
CA LEU A 3 15.22 -0.52 12.89
C LEU A 3 14.87 -0.18 14.34
N ASP A 4 15.82 0.39 15.09
CA ASP A 4 15.60 0.75 16.51
C ASP A 4 14.55 1.84 16.72
N GLN A 5 14.27 2.64 15.70
CA GLN A 5 13.28 3.72 15.76
C GLN A 5 11.86 3.23 15.48
N ILE A 6 11.72 2.02 14.94
CA ILE A 6 10.42 1.45 14.58
C ILE A 6 9.74 0.92 15.84
N ARG A 7 8.52 1.39 16.09
CA ARG A 7 7.71 0.98 17.24
C ARG A 7 6.65 -0.01 16.82
N LEU A 8 6.77 -1.25 17.29
CA LEU A 8 5.81 -2.31 16.97
C LEU A 8 4.41 -1.94 17.48
N GLY A 9 3.41 -2.22 16.65
CA GLY A 9 2.01 -1.99 16.99
C GLY A 9 1.52 -0.57 16.75
N GLU A 10 2.38 0.38 16.38
CA GLU A 10 1.96 1.76 16.08
C GLU A 10 1.62 1.89 14.59
N PRO A 11 0.33 2.09 14.24
CA PRO A 11 -0.05 2.24 12.85
C PRO A 11 0.37 3.60 12.30
N ILE A 12 0.70 3.61 11.01
CA ILE A 12 0.92 4.83 10.24
C ILE A 12 -0.05 4.78 9.06
N SER A 13 -0.69 5.90 8.77
CA SER A 13 -1.67 5.95 7.68
C SER A 13 -1.51 7.18 6.80
N ILE A 14 -2.02 7.05 5.60
CA ILE A 14 -2.25 8.16 4.67
C ILE A 14 -3.66 8.05 4.11
N TYR A 15 -4.20 9.19 3.69
CA TYR A 15 -5.48 9.26 3.01
C TYR A 15 -5.27 9.58 1.54
N LYS A 16 -6.05 8.95 0.69
CA LYS A 16 -5.99 9.17 -0.76
C LYS A 16 -7.38 9.09 -1.36
N THR A 17 -7.80 10.16 -2.02
CA THR A 17 -8.97 10.12 -2.90
C THR A 17 -8.48 9.68 -4.29
N VAL A 18 -9.00 8.59 -4.79
CA VAL A 18 -8.60 8.09 -6.12
C VAL A 18 -9.28 8.94 -7.18
N GLN A 19 -8.49 9.58 -8.02
CA GLN A 19 -8.99 10.39 -9.12
C GLN A 19 -8.90 9.63 -10.44
N ARG A 20 -9.72 10.05 -11.41
CA ARG A 20 -9.70 9.40 -12.72
C ARG A 20 -8.32 9.48 -13.39
N HIS A 21 -7.62 10.61 -13.27
CA HIS A 21 -6.29 10.72 -13.86
C HIS A 21 -5.27 9.77 -13.23
N ASP A 22 -5.43 9.39 -11.96
CA ASP A 22 -4.55 8.40 -11.31
C ASP A 22 -4.67 7.06 -12.03
N VAL A 23 -5.90 6.63 -12.31
CA VAL A 23 -6.18 5.39 -13.03
C VAL A 23 -5.63 5.48 -14.46
N MET A 24 -5.86 6.58 -15.15
CA MET A 24 -5.40 6.75 -16.53
C MET A 24 -3.87 6.82 -16.63
N GLU A 25 -3.21 7.47 -15.69
CA GLU A 25 -1.75 7.48 -15.63
C GLU A 25 -1.19 6.08 -15.40
N PHE A 26 -1.83 5.30 -14.53
CA PHE A 26 -1.43 3.91 -14.29
C PHE A 26 -1.64 3.04 -15.52
N CYS A 27 -2.74 3.22 -16.25
CA CYS A 27 -2.95 2.58 -17.56
C CYS A 27 -1.81 2.90 -18.52
N ASN A 28 -1.44 4.17 -18.61
CA ASN A 28 -0.38 4.63 -19.51
C ASN A 28 0.99 4.08 -19.12
N LEU A 29 1.25 4.04 -17.81
CA LEU A 29 2.53 3.56 -17.28
C LEU A 29 2.73 2.07 -17.52
N THR A 30 1.67 1.28 -17.32
CA THR A 30 1.76 -0.20 -17.32
C THR A 30 1.32 -0.84 -18.64
N GLY A 31 0.53 -0.13 -19.44
CA GLY A 31 -0.12 -0.70 -20.63
C GLY A 31 -1.38 -1.48 -20.32
N ASP A 32 -1.88 -1.44 -19.08
CA ASP A 32 -3.12 -2.11 -18.70
C ASP A 32 -4.32 -1.19 -18.92
N TYR A 33 -4.93 -1.31 -20.08
CA TYR A 33 -6.12 -0.57 -20.50
C TYR A 33 -7.39 -1.41 -20.44
N ASN A 34 -7.44 -2.37 -19.52
CA ASN A 34 -8.65 -3.19 -19.37
C ASN A 34 -9.86 -2.28 -19.19
N PRO A 35 -10.96 -2.51 -19.96
CA PRO A 35 -12.17 -1.69 -19.89
C PRO A 35 -12.77 -1.54 -18.49
N ILE A 36 -12.54 -2.50 -17.60
CA ILE A 36 -13.00 -2.40 -16.21
C ILE A 36 -12.39 -1.18 -15.51
N HIS A 37 -11.17 -0.79 -15.88
CA HIS A 37 -10.51 0.40 -15.35
C HIS A 37 -10.90 1.64 -16.13
N VAL A 38 -10.77 1.57 -17.46
CA VAL A 38 -10.97 2.73 -18.35
C VAL A 38 -12.43 3.18 -18.37
N ASP A 39 -13.36 2.22 -18.49
CA ASP A 39 -14.79 2.51 -18.67
C ASP A 39 -15.56 2.46 -17.34
N SER A 40 -15.29 1.46 -16.50
CA SER A 40 -16.05 1.25 -15.26
C SER A 40 -15.44 1.92 -14.04
N GLY A 41 -14.22 2.47 -14.18
CA GLY A 41 -13.58 3.22 -13.10
C GLY A 41 -13.13 2.38 -11.90
N VAL A 42 -13.00 1.06 -12.08
CA VAL A 42 -12.42 0.20 -11.06
C VAL A 42 -10.92 0.44 -10.99
N VAL A 43 -10.41 0.69 -9.80
CA VAL A 43 -8.99 0.95 -9.57
C VAL A 43 -8.20 -0.35 -9.72
N HIS A 44 -7.09 -0.31 -10.45
CA HIS A 44 -6.19 -1.47 -10.56
C HIS A 44 -5.75 -1.93 -9.17
N GLY A 45 -5.75 -3.23 -8.92
CA GLY A 45 -5.25 -3.78 -7.66
C GLY A 45 -3.81 -3.35 -7.38
N LEU A 46 -2.96 -3.36 -8.41
CA LEU A 46 -1.56 -2.95 -8.26
C LEU A 46 -1.38 -1.43 -8.10
N LEU A 47 -2.34 -0.61 -8.51
CA LEU A 47 -2.34 0.81 -8.15
C LEU A 47 -2.60 0.96 -6.65
N LEU A 48 -3.52 0.19 -6.08
CA LEU A 48 -3.74 0.17 -4.63
C LEU A 48 -2.47 -0.27 -3.89
N ALA A 49 -1.81 -1.32 -4.38
CA ALA A 49 -0.52 -1.77 -3.84
C ALA A 49 0.55 -0.67 -3.92
N SER A 50 0.50 0.17 -4.96
CA SER A 50 1.43 1.28 -5.13
C SER A 50 1.24 2.38 -4.07
N TYR A 51 0.03 2.60 -3.59
CA TYR A 51 -0.21 3.51 -2.46
C TYR A 51 0.41 2.95 -1.17
N VAL A 52 0.37 1.64 -0.98
CA VAL A 52 1.08 0.99 0.14
C VAL A 52 2.59 1.18 -0.02
N SER A 53 3.12 0.98 -1.21
CA SER A 53 4.54 1.20 -1.50
C SER A 53 4.97 2.64 -1.19
N ARG A 54 4.13 3.63 -1.52
CA ARG A 54 4.38 5.03 -1.15
C ARG A 54 4.53 5.19 0.36
N LEU A 55 3.63 4.62 1.13
CA LEU A 55 3.64 4.74 2.59
C LEU A 55 4.91 4.10 3.17
N ILE A 56 5.30 2.94 2.65
CA ILE A 56 6.53 2.25 3.04
C ILE A 56 7.75 3.11 2.70
N GLY A 57 7.83 3.60 1.48
CA GLY A 57 9.00 4.33 0.99
C GLY A 57 9.16 5.71 1.60
N MET A 58 8.06 6.35 1.97
CA MET A 58 8.10 7.73 2.47
C MET A 58 8.03 7.83 3.99
N LYS A 59 7.45 6.83 4.67
CA LYS A 59 7.20 6.93 6.11
C LYS A 59 7.60 5.71 6.93
N MET A 60 7.37 4.48 6.46
CA MET A 60 7.55 3.28 7.28
C MET A 60 8.22 2.13 6.51
N PRO A 61 9.49 1.94 6.64
CA PRO A 61 10.48 2.70 7.40
C PRO A 61 10.97 3.97 6.71
N GLY A 62 10.54 4.26 5.49
CA GLY A 62 10.92 5.43 4.74
C GLY A 62 12.24 5.25 3.99
N ASN A 63 13.09 6.27 4.02
CA ASN A 63 14.31 6.32 3.23
C ASN A 63 15.15 5.04 3.36
N GLY A 64 15.53 4.47 2.23
CA GLY A 64 16.34 3.25 2.15
C GLY A 64 15.54 1.95 2.26
N ALA A 65 14.21 2.02 2.42
CA ALA A 65 13.36 0.84 2.48
C ALA A 65 13.35 0.09 1.15
N ILE A 66 13.48 -1.23 1.21
CA ILE A 66 13.35 -2.11 0.05
C ILE A 66 12.33 -3.18 0.38
N ILE A 67 11.25 -3.23 -0.40
CA ILE A 67 10.24 -4.28 -0.26
C ILE A 67 10.85 -5.61 -0.71
N ALA A 68 10.91 -6.58 0.20
CA ALA A 68 11.38 -7.92 -0.11
C ALA A 68 10.24 -8.82 -0.56
N THR A 69 9.12 -8.78 0.16
CA THR A 69 7.89 -9.51 -0.20
C THR A 69 6.68 -8.66 0.09
N MET A 70 5.61 -8.91 -0.65
CA MET A 70 4.30 -8.31 -0.39
C MET A 70 3.22 -9.33 -0.73
N ASN A 71 2.36 -9.62 0.22
CA ASN A 71 1.25 -10.54 0.05
C ASN A 71 -0.04 -9.78 0.37
N LEU A 72 -0.89 -9.61 -0.63
CA LEU A 72 -2.13 -8.85 -0.50
C LEU A 72 -3.32 -9.68 -0.93
N GLY A 73 -4.41 -9.59 -0.16
CA GLY A 73 -5.73 -10.06 -0.54
C GLY A 73 -6.61 -8.86 -0.91
N PHE A 74 -7.27 -8.96 -2.05
CA PHE A 74 -8.18 -7.93 -2.56
C PHE A 74 -9.60 -8.41 -2.34
N HIS A 75 -10.30 -7.85 -1.35
CA HIS A 75 -11.61 -8.36 -0.92
C HIS A 75 -12.77 -7.64 -1.58
N HIS A 76 -12.60 -6.35 -1.86
CA HIS A 76 -13.60 -5.51 -2.51
C HIS A 76 -12.91 -4.53 -3.44
N PRO A 77 -13.51 -4.20 -4.60
CA PRO A 77 -12.91 -3.23 -5.51
C PRO A 77 -12.99 -1.82 -4.96
N ALA A 78 -11.99 -1.01 -5.31
CA ALA A 78 -12.05 0.43 -5.16
C ALA A 78 -12.42 1.06 -6.50
N HIS A 79 -13.06 2.22 -6.46
CA HIS A 79 -13.53 2.95 -7.63
C HIS A 79 -13.00 4.38 -7.63
N VAL A 80 -12.94 4.97 -8.80
CA VAL A 80 -12.66 6.40 -8.94
C VAL A 80 -13.65 7.19 -8.09
N GLY A 81 -13.14 8.15 -7.31
CA GLY A 81 -13.91 8.93 -6.36
C GLY A 81 -13.88 8.42 -4.94
N ASP A 82 -13.40 7.20 -4.72
CA ASP A 82 -13.32 6.65 -3.37
C ASP A 82 -12.25 7.33 -2.55
N ASP A 83 -12.60 7.62 -1.28
CA ASP A 83 -11.67 8.07 -0.26
C ASP A 83 -11.12 6.87 0.49
N LEU A 84 -9.82 6.65 0.37
CA LEU A 84 -9.15 5.49 0.96
C LEU A 84 -8.30 5.90 2.15
N GLU A 85 -8.28 5.06 3.16
CA GLU A 85 -7.27 5.09 4.21
C GLU A 85 -6.32 3.92 4.01
N ILE A 86 -5.04 4.21 3.83
CA ILE A 86 -3.98 3.22 3.67
C ILE A 86 -3.19 3.18 4.97
N ILE A 87 -3.12 2.00 5.58
CA ILE A 87 -2.56 1.83 6.93
C ILE A 87 -1.50 0.73 6.87
N VAL A 88 -0.33 1.00 7.44
CA VAL A 88 0.68 -0.03 7.72
C VAL A 88 1.00 -0.01 9.20
N THR A 89 1.16 -1.20 9.77
CA THR A 89 1.48 -1.37 11.18
C THR A 89 2.68 -2.31 11.29
N PRO A 90 3.82 -1.88 11.85
CA PRO A 90 4.92 -2.78 12.08
C PRO A 90 4.56 -3.76 13.20
N VAL A 91 4.71 -5.05 12.93
CA VAL A 91 4.30 -6.12 13.85
C VAL A 91 5.45 -7.00 14.30
N GLU A 92 6.56 -7.02 13.57
CA GLU A 92 7.72 -7.84 13.89
C GLU A 92 8.98 -7.21 13.32
N LYS A 93 10.09 -7.34 14.04
CA LYS A 93 11.41 -6.89 13.59
C LYS A 93 12.39 -8.05 13.63
N SER A 94 13.32 -8.08 12.67
CA SER A 94 14.47 -9.00 12.69
C SER A 94 15.75 -8.18 12.62
N VAL A 95 16.51 -8.20 13.72
CA VAL A 95 17.84 -7.57 13.76
C VAL A 95 18.79 -8.29 12.80
N ALA A 96 18.78 -9.62 12.82
CA ALA A 96 19.66 -10.43 11.96
C ALA A 96 19.43 -10.16 10.46
N ALA A 97 18.17 -10.00 10.06
CA ALA A 97 17.81 -9.76 8.65
C ALA A 97 17.72 -8.28 8.29
N HIS A 98 17.87 -7.37 9.25
CA HIS A 98 17.62 -5.93 9.06
C HIS A 98 16.28 -5.68 8.37
N SER A 99 15.22 -6.27 8.91
CA SER A 99 13.91 -6.21 8.30
C SER A 99 12.79 -5.97 9.31
N VAL A 100 11.66 -5.50 8.80
CA VAL A 100 10.42 -5.32 9.53
C VAL A 100 9.29 -5.98 8.76
N VAL A 101 8.38 -6.63 9.49
CA VAL A 101 7.13 -7.12 8.92
C VAL A 101 6.05 -6.09 9.20
N LEU A 102 5.35 -5.70 8.15
CA LEU A 102 4.27 -4.72 8.20
C LEU A 102 2.95 -5.40 7.88
N ASP A 103 1.96 -5.23 8.76
CA ASP A 103 0.56 -5.49 8.42
C ASP A 103 0.05 -4.37 7.54
N ILE A 104 -0.77 -4.73 6.55
CA ILE A 104 -1.29 -3.80 5.54
C ILE A 104 -2.81 -3.85 5.57
N LEU A 105 -3.42 -2.66 5.53
CA LEU A 105 -4.86 -2.50 5.45
C LEU A 105 -5.18 -1.28 4.59
N ILE A 106 -6.06 -1.47 3.60
CA ILE A 106 -6.70 -0.36 2.89
C ILE A 106 -8.19 -0.46 3.14
N LYS A 107 -8.78 0.62 3.62
CA LYS A 107 -10.21 0.64 3.89
C LYS A 107 -10.89 1.89 3.34
N LYS A 108 -12.18 1.75 3.10
CA LYS A 108 -13.11 2.81 2.71
C LYS A 108 -14.35 2.71 3.58
N ASP A 109 -14.70 3.81 4.26
CA ASP A 109 -15.92 3.89 5.09
C ASP A 109 -16.06 2.70 6.05
N GLY A 110 -14.96 2.31 6.70
CA GLY A 110 -14.94 1.20 7.65
C GLY A 110 -14.91 -0.20 7.01
N VAL A 111 -14.96 -0.32 5.68
CA VAL A 111 -14.88 -1.59 4.98
C VAL A 111 -13.44 -1.87 4.56
N SER A 112 -12.93 -3.05 4.91
CA SER A 112 -11.59 -3.49 4.51
C SER A 112 -11.61 -3.94 3.05
N LEU A 113 -10.96 -3.18 2.18
CA LEU A 113 -10.84 -3.50 0.76
C LEU A 113 -9.65 -4.41 0.47
N VAL A 114 -8.53 -4.14 1.12
CA VAL A 114 -7.27 -4.87 0.91
C VAL A 114 -6.66 -5.16 2.27
N THR A 115 -6.20 -6.38 2.46
CA THR A 115 -5.43 -6.79 3.66
C THR A 115 -4.21 -7.57 3.23
N GLY A 116 -3.20 -7.59 4.09
CA GLY A 116 -2.01 -8.38 3.82
C GLY A 116 -0.83 -8.01 4.67
N GLU A 117 0.35 -8.40 4.20
CA GLU A 117 1.60 -8.11 4.88
C GLU A 117 2.75 -7.93 3.90
N SER A 118 3.79 -7.27 4.36
CA SER A 118 5.01 -7.06 3.60
C SER A 118 6.22 -7.23 4.51
N VAL A 119 7.25 -7.88 3.99
CA VAL A 119 8.58 -7.87 4.60
C VAL A 119 9.40 -6.79 3.91
N VAL A 120 9.92 -5.86 4.69
CA VAL A 120 10.65 -4.71 4.18
C VAL A 120 12.05 -4.68 4.80
N LYS A 121 13.06 -4.55 3.95
CA LYS A 121 14.44 -4.37 4.39
C LYS A 121 14.64 -2.93 4.81
N CYS A 122 15.29 -2.76 5.96
CA CYS A 122 15.66 -1.45 6.50
C CYS A 122 17.16 -1.19 6.30
N PRO A 123 17.58 0.07 6.21
CA PRO A 123 18.99 0.39 6.19
C PRO A 123 19.69 0.06 7.51
#